data_871f89c5005fce98e8396816d3ac32f7
#
_entry.id   871f89c5005fce98e8396816d3ac32f7
#
_cell.length_a   1.000
_cell.length_b   1.000
_cell.length_c   1.000
_cell.angle_alpha   90.00
_cell.angle_beta   90.00
_cell.angle_gamma   90.00
#
_symmetry.space_group_name_H-M   'P 1'
#
loop_
_entity.id
_entity.type
_entity.pdbx_description
1 polymer ?
#
loop_
_entity_poly.entity_id
_entity_poly.type
_entity_poly.pdbx_seq_one_letter_code
_entity_poly.pdbx_strand_id
1 'polypeptide(L)'
;MTSDRIQRPEARVLAEEEFQRFGDLMASLSADEWTQPTECTAWDVHKLALHVLGSGDAQASFPQFLHQLRRGVPLNKEIDSHHWVDGMNELQIRERSHLSTDEVVAQLAAVGPRAVNGRWGTPAPMRHLPLPFGPPIGWVPLKYLLDVGFTRDVWAHRIDVCVATGREMHLTSDHDGRLVADIVAEWASIHGQPFELILEGPAGGKFSNRADGERVDIDAIEFVRILSGRLPGAGILSYPLPL
;
A
#
# COMPACT_ATOMS: atom_id res chain seq x y z
N MET A 1 -14.54 -19.40 2.97
CA MET A 1 -15.43 -18.24 3.20
C MET A 1 -14.78 -17.05 2.48
N THR A 2 -15.50 -16.40 1.59
CA THR A 2 -15.06 -15.08 1.09
C THR A 2 -15.09 -14.12 2.26
N SER A 3 -13.95 -13.50 2.56
CA SER A 3 -13.84 -12.47 3.59
C SER A 3 -14.70 -11.26 3.21
N ASP A 4 -15.38 -10.67 4.18
CA ASP A 4 -16.06 -9.40 3.96
C ASP A 4 -15.04 -8.28 3.70
N ARG A 5 -15.35 -7.37 2.76
CA ARG A 5 -14.50 -6.21 2.46
C ARG A 5 -14.42 -5.29 3.68
N ILE A 6 -13.26 -4.68 3.89
CA ILE A 6 -13.04 -3.69 4.95
C ILE A 6 -14.09 -2.57 4.84
N GLN A 7 -14.78 -2.30 5.95
CA GLN A 7 -15.75 -1.22 6.05
C GLN A 7 -15.12 0.04 6.62
N ARG A 8 -15.69 1.20 6.30
CA ARG A 8 -15.10 2.50 6.65
C ARG A 8 -14.72 2.69 8.12
N PRO A 9 -15.51 2.29 9.13
CA PRO A 9 -15.09 2.43 10.53
C PRO A 9 -13.84 1.61 10.87
N GLU A 10 -13.77 0.39 10.37
CA GLU A 10 -12.63 -0.51 10.52
C GLU A 10 -11.40 0.02 9.77
N ALA A 11 -11.60 0.53 8.54
CA ALA A 11 -10.54 1.12 7.71
C ALA A 11 -9.79 2.25 8.44
N ARG A 12 -10.49 3.02 9.29
CA ARG A 12 -9.86 4.07 10.08
C ARG A 12 -8.87 3.50 11.10
N VAL A 13 -9.31 2.49 11.83
CA VAL A 13 -8.46 1.84 12.85
C VAL A 13 -7.21 1.23 12.21
N LEU A 14 -7.40 0.52 11.08
CA LEU A 14 -6.28 -0.06 10.33
C LEU A 14 -5.33 1.01 9.80
N ALA A 15 -5.84 2.14 9.34
CA ALA A 15 -5.00 3.24 8.84
C ALA A 15 -4.18 3.91 9.96
N GLU A 16 -4.80 4.16 11.13
CA GLU A 16 -4.13 4.72 12.29
C GLU A 16 -3.01 3.79 12.77
N GLU A 17 -3.30 2.50 12.87
CA GLU A 17 -2.35 1.48 13.30
C GLU A 17 -1.21 1.29 12.29
N GLU A 18 -1.49 1.28 10.99
CA GLU A 18 -0.45 1.09 9.98
C GLU A 18 0.54 2.25 9.93
N PHE A 19 0.08 3.49 10.00
CA PHE A 19 1.00 4.63 10.11
C PHE A 19 1.88 4.56 11.36
N GLN A 20 1.33 4.11 12.48
CA GLN A 20 2.11 3.92 13.70
C GLN A 20 3.17 2.84 13.52
N ARG A 21 2.79 1.64 13.01
CA ARG A 21 3.71 0.52 12.79
C ARG A 21 4.82 0.87 11.79
N PHE A 22 4.47 1.58 10.70
CA PHE A 22 5.46 2.05 9.74
C PHE A 22 6.42 3.07 10.39
N GLY A 23 5.91 4.05 11.12
CA GLY A 23 6.71 5.04 11.82
C GLY A 23 7.66 4.43 12.84
N ASP A 24 7.20 3.44 13.64
CA ASP A 24 8.01 2.72 14.62
C ASP A 24 9.12 1.90 13.94
N LEU A 25 8.82 1.25 12.82
CA LEU A 25 9.83 0.56 12.02
C LEU A 25 10.91 1.54 11.56
N MET A 26 10.51 2.67 10.94
CA MET A 26 11.46 3.65 10.42
C MET A 26 12.33 4.27 11.52
N ALA A 27 11.76 4.52 12.69
CA ALA A 27 12.49 5.04 13.86
C ALA A 27 13.51 4.04 14.42
N SER A 28 13.35 2.75 14.15
CA SER A 28 14.23 1.69 14.66
C SER A 28 15.42 1.38 13.74
N LEU A 29 15.45 1.92 12.51
CA LEU A 29 16.46 1.60 11.50
C LEU A 29 17.82 2.23 11.85
N SER A 30 18.89 1.47 11.59
CA SER A 30 20.26 1.98 11.58
C SER A 30 20.54 2.80 10.31
N ALA A 31 21.61 3.61 10.34
CA ALA A 31 22.00 4.44 9.19
C ALA A 31 22.23 3.60 7.91
N ASP A 32 22.80 2.42 8.02
CA ASP A 32 23.07 1.54 6.87
C ASP A 32 21.79 0.96 6.28
N GLU A 33 20.77 0.69 7.10
CA GLU A 33 19.49 0.16 6.65
C GLU A 33 18.68 1.18 5.83
N TRP A 34 18.84 2.48 6.10
CA TRP A 34 18.20 3.54 5.32
C TRP A 34 18.67 3.60 3.86
N THR A 35 19.83 3.06 3.55
CA THR A 35 20.41 3.07 2.20
C THR A 35 20.22 1.76 1.44
N GLN A 36 19.55 0.77 2.03
CA GLN A 36 19.30 -0.51 1.38
C GLN A 36 18.36 -0.37 0.19
N PRO A 37 18.65 -1.02 -0.95
CA PRO A 37 17.76 -1.04 -2.09
C PRO A 37 16.49 -1.84 -1.76
N THR A 38 15.34 -1.36 -2.24
CA THR A 38 14.06 -2.02 -2.03
C THR A 38 13.57 -2.78 -3.27
N GLU A 39 12.47 -3.52 -3.13
CA GLU A 39 11.78 -4.16 -4.27
C GLU A 39 11.14 -3.13 -5.22
N CYS A 40 10.91 -1.90 -4.77
CA CYS A 40 10.64 -0.76 -5.64
C CYS A 40 11.97 -0.32 -6.27
N THR A 41 12.35 -0.92 -7.38
CA THR A 41 13.71 -0.91 -7.96
C THR A 41 14.35 0.47 -8.16
N ALA A 42 13.56 1.54 -8.20
CA ALA A 42 14.05 2.92 -8.30
C ALA A 42 14.37 3.56 -6.93
N TRP A 43 14.01 2.88 -5.83
CA TRP A 43 14.03 3.45 -4.48
C TRP A 43 14.87 2.62 -3.51
N ASP A 44 15.68 3.30 -2.71
CA ASP A 44 16.18 2.81 -1.44
C ASP A 44 15.13 3.06 -0.33
N VAL A 45 15.40 2.56 0.87
CA VAL A 45 14.52 2.73 2.04
C VAL A 45 14.25 4.21 2.34
N HIS A 46 15.24 5.09 2.17
CA HIS A 46 15.07 6.53 2.40
C HIS A 46 14.05 7.13 1.41
N LYS A 47 14.20 6.88 0.11
CA LYS A 47 13.25 7.37 -0.91
C LYS A 47 11.85 6.84 -0.69
N LEU A 48 11.73 5.56 -0.33
CA LEU A 48 10.45 4.94 0.01
C LEU A 48 9.77 5.66 1.19
N ALA A 49 10.52 6.01 2.24
CA ALA A 49 9.99 6.78 3.37
C ALA A 49 9.58 8.21 2.96
N LEU A 50 10.33 8.86 2.07
CA LEU A 50 9.97 10.19 1.52
C LEU A 50 8.67 10.13 0.71
N HIS A 51 8.44 9.03 -0.05
CA HIS A 51 7.20 8.78 -0.74
C HIS A 51 6.03 8.64 0.25
N VAL A 52 6.13 7.77 1.26
CA VAL A 52 5.08 7.58 2.27
C VAL A 52 4.76 8.89 2.99
N LEU A 53 5.78 9.67 3.36
CA LEU A 53 5.60 10.99 3.97
C LEU A 53 4.85 11.94 3.03
N GLY A 54 5.26 12.02 1.76
CA GLY A 54 4.64 12.89 0.76
C GLY A 54 3.21 12.48 0.42
N SER A 55 2.93 11.18 0.35
CA SER A 55 1.59 10.63 0.20
C SER A 55 0.71 11.00 1.41
N GLY A 56 1.25 10.88 2.63
CA GLY A 56 0.59 11.30 3.86
C GLY A 56 0.21 12.79 3.87
N ASP A 57 1.10 13.67 3.42
CA ASP A 57 0.81 15.11 3.29
C ASP A 57 -0.32 15.39 2.29
N ALA A 58 -0.37 14.68 1.16
CA ALA A 58 -1.45 14.81 0.19
C ALA A 58 -2.80 14.37 0.77
N GLN A 59 -2.79 13.30 1.57
CA GLN A 59 -3.98 12.81 2.26
C GLN A 59 -4.46 13.78 3.35
N ALA A 60 -3.53 14.44 4.02
CA ALA A 60 -3.81 15.40 5.10
C ALA A 60 -4.37 16.73 4.60
N SER A 61 -4.12 17.11 3.34
CA SER A 61 -4.38 18.46 2.83
C SER A 61 -4.78 18.45 1.36
N PHE A 62 -6.01 18.88 1.06
CA PHE A 62 -6.47 19.00 -0.33
C PHE A 62 -5.61 19.97 -1.18
N PRO A 63 -5.15 21.13 -0.68
CA PRO A 63 -4.19 21.97 -1.41
C PRO A 63 -2.89 21.23 -1.75
N GLN A 64 -2.35 20.41 -0.83
CA GLN A 64 -1.16 19.62 -1.09
C GLN A 64 -1.41 18.51 -2.12
N PHE A 65 -2.53 17.83 -2.03
CA PHE A 65 -2.95 16.86 -3.06
C PHE A 65 -3.03 17.53 -4.45
N LEU A 66 -3.66 18.71 -4.53
CA LEU A 66 -3.78 19.43 -5.80
C LEU A 66 -2.42 19.92 -6.32
N HIS A 67 -1.51 20.35 -5.43
CA HIS A 67 -0.13 20.68 -5.78
C HIS A 67 0.58 19.48 -6.40
N GLN A 68 0.55 18.33 -5.72
CA GLN A 68 1.18 17.11 -6.21
C GLN A 68 0.58 16.63 -7.54
N LEU A 69 -0.75 16.70 -7.69
CA LEU A 69 -1.40 16.35 -8.96
C LEU A 69 -0.92 17.25 -10.11
N ARG A 70 -0.89 18.57 -9.90
CA ARG A 70 -0.53 19.54 -10.95
C ARG A 70 0.96 19.53 -11.31
N ARG A 71 1.83 19.28 -10.34
CA ARG A 71 3.28 19.31 -10.51
C ARG A 71 3.87 17.93 -10.79
N GLY A 72 3.28 16.88 -10.22
CA GLY A 72 3.75 15.50 -10.35
C GLY A 72 3.35 14.85 -11.67
N VAL A 73 2.09 14.91 -12.06
CA VAL A 73 1.64 14.25 -13.32
C VAL A 73 2.49 14.61 -14.53
N PRO A 74 2.94 15.86 -14.76
CA PRO A 74 3.85 16.17 -15.85
C PRO A 74 5.20 15.45 -15.79
N LEU A 75 5.68 15.05 -14.61
CA LEU A 75 6.96 14.34 -14.44
C LEU A 75 6.94 12.94 -15.06
N ASN A 76 5.77 12.36 -15.30
CA ASN A 76 5.67 11.07 -15.98
C ASN A 76 6.43 11.03 -17.31
N LYS A 77 6.49 12.16 -18.03
CA LYS A 77 7.25 12.26 -19.28
C LYS A 77 8.76 12.19 -19.04
N GLU A 78 9.23 12.67 -17.89
CA GLU A 78 10.66 12.65 -17.54
C GLU A 78 11.13 11.26 -17.11
N ILE A 79 10.24 10.53 -16.40
CA ILE A 79 10.54 9.18 -15.88
C ILE A 79 10.08 8.05 -16.80
N ASP A 80 9.59 8.38 -17.99
CA ASP A 80 9.05 7.44 -18.99
C ASP A 80 7.98 6.49 -18.41
N SER A 81 7.07 7.05 -17.61
CA SER A 81 5.95 6.30 -17.03
C SER A 81 4.61 6.65 -17.68
N HIS A 82 3.74 5.65 -17.75
CA HIS A 82 2.38 5.79 -18.28
C HIS A 82 1.33 5.87 -17.17
N HIS A 83 1.70 5.62 -15.91
CA HIS A 83 0.76 5.69 -14.79
C HIS A 83 0.84 7.05 -14.09
N TRP A 84 -0.31 7.71 -13.97
CA TRP A 84 -0.38 9.10 -13.48
C TRP A 84 0.16 9.30 -12.05
N VAL A 85 0.13 8.26 -11.20
CA VAL A 85 0.65 8.35 -9.83
C VAL A 85 2.18 8.37 -9.77
N ASP A 86 2.88 7.79 -10.75
CA ASP A 86 4.34 7.64 -10.67
C ASP A 86 5.05 8.98 -10.65
N GLY A 87 4.59 9.95 -11.46
CA GLY A 87 5.10 11.31 -11.42
C GLY A 87 4.76 12.04 -10.12
N MET A 88 3.63 11.72 -9.48
CA MET A 88 3.32 12.25 -8.14
C MET A 88 4.26 11.66 -7.10
N ASN A 89 4.53 10.36 -7.15
CA ASN A 89 5.47 9.67 -6.27
C ASN A 89 6.88 10.24 -6.41
N GLU A 90 7.33 10.46 -7.65
CA GLU A 90 8.61 11.12 -7.94
C GLU A 90 8.67 12.54 -7.37
N LEU A 91 7.61 13.33 -7.51
CA LEU A 91 7.54 14.67 -6.92
C LEU A 91 7.64 14.62 -5.38
N GLN A 92 6.96 13.68 -4.75
CA GLN A 92 6.99 13.50 -3.29
C GLN A 92 8.41 13.29 -2.79
N ILE A 93 9.19 12.46 -3.51
CA ILE A 93 10.59 12.19 -3.20
C ILE A 93 11.45 13.42 -3.45
N ARG A 94 11.37 14.05 -4.65
CA ARG A 94 12.20 15.21 -5.01
C ARG A 94 12.03 16.38 -4.05
N GLU A 95 10.80 16.70 -3.67
CA GLU A 95 10.52 17.83 -2.77
C GLU A 95 11.02 17.60 -1.35
N ARG A 96 11.28 16.35 -0.95
CA ARG A 96 11.71 15.96 0.40
C ARG A 96 13.13 15.42 0.45
N SER A 97 13.84 15.36 -0.67
CA SER A 97 15.19 14.77 -0.76
C SER A 97 16.25 15.46 0.11
N HIS A 98 15.95 16.65 0.63
CA HIS A 98 16.80 17.40 1.53
C HIS A 98 16.67 16.99 3.00
N LEU A 99 15.65 16.19 3.34
CA LEU A 99 15.39 15.77 4.72
C LEU A 99 16.39 14.70 5.16
N SER A 100 16.91 14.87 6.36
CA SER A 100 17.64 13.81 7.06
C SER A 100 16.71 12.70 7.53
N THR A 101 17.26 11.54 7.85
CA THR A 101 16.49 10.40 8.40
C THR A 101 15.73 10.74 9.67
N ASP A 102 16.34 11.51 10.59
CA ASP A 102 15.71 11.97 11.83
C ASP A 102 14.52 12.90 11.55
N GLU A 103 14.66 13.80 10.57
CA GLU A 103 13.57 14.68 10.14
C GLU A 103 12.43 13.89 9.48
N VAL A 104 12.75 12.87 8.68
CA VAL A 104 11.75 11.98 8.08
C VAL A 104 10.98 11.24 9.16
N VAL A 105 11.64 10.64 10.14
CA VAL A 105 10.99 9.94 11.27
C VAL A 105 10.07 10.88 12.04
N ALA A 106 10.55 12.07 12.40
CA ALA A 106 9.74 13.06 13.12
C ALA A 106 8.50 13.50 12.31
N GLN A 107 8.65 13.70 11.00
CA GLN A 107 7.54 14.09 10.14
C GLN A 107 6.56 12.95 9.89
N LEU A 108 7.00 11.69 9.77
CA LEU A 108 6.14 10.51 9.67
C LEU A 108 5.22 10.38 10.89
N ALA A 109 5.77 10.53 12.10
CA ALA A 109 4.98 10.52 13.32
C ALA A 109 3.91 11.62 13.35
N ALA A 110 4.21 12.79 12.79
CA ALA A 110 3.28 13.91 12.75
C ALA A 110 2.24 13.81 11.62
N VAL A 111 2.60 13.22 10.47
CA VAL A 111 1.71 13.16 9.30
C VAL A 111 0.63 12.10 9.43
N GLY A 112 0.90 10.96 10.05
CA GLY A 112 -0.04 9.83 10.14
C GLY A 112 -1.43 10.24 10.65
N PRO A 113 -1.56 10.83 11.86
CA PRO A 113 -2.85 11.29 12.37
C PRO A 113 -3.54 12.34 11.46
N ARG A 114 -2.75 13.23 10.84
CA ARG A 114 -3.26 14.24 9.91
C ARG A 114 -3.80 13.63 8.63
N ALA A 115 -3.08 12.66 8.05
CA ALA A 115 -3.48 11.92 6.85
C ALA A 115 -4.79 11.17 7.07
N VAL A 116 -4.90 10.44 8.18
CA VAL A 116 -6.13 9.74 8.54
C VAL A 116 -7.28 10.73 8.69
N ASN A 117 -7.11 11.81 9.46
CA ASN A 117 -8.16 12.81 9.63
C ASN A 117 -8.58 13.47 8.29
N GLY A 118 -7.63 13.73 7.39
CA GLY A 118 -7.91 14.26 6.05
C GLY A 118 -8.77 13.33 5.21
N ARG A 119 -8.45 12.01 5.19
CA ARG A 119 -9.27 10.98 4.52
C ARG A 119 -10.70 10.98 5.04
N TRP A 120 -10.88 11.01 6.36
CA TRP A 120 -12.20 10.97 6.99
C TRP A 120 -12.96 12.29 6.89
N GLY A 121 -12.25 13.42 6.75
CA GLY A 121 -12.82 14.75 6.47
C GLY A 121 -13.25 14.95 5.02
N THR A 122 -12.91 14.05 4.10
CA THR A 122 -13.28 14.19 2.67
C THR A 122 -14.81 14.16 2.49
N PRO A 123 -15.41 15.21 1.88
CA PRO A 123 -16.85 15.31 1.69
C PRO A 123 -17.42 14.14 0.89
N ALA A 124 -18.62 13.68 1.27
CA ALA A 124 -19.28 12.53 0.65
C ALA A 124 -19.36 12.58 -0.89
N PRO A 125 -19.70 13.71 -1.54
CA PRO A 125 -19.73 13.77 -3.00
C PRO A 125 -18.35 13.53 -3.64
N MET A 126 -17.27 14.04 -3.05
CA MET A 126 -15.91 13.85 -3.56
C MET A 126 -15.47 12.39 -3.49
N ARG A 127 -15.93 11.66 -2.50
CA ARG A 127 -15.59 10.23 -2.32
C ARG A 127 -16.07 9.34 -3.47
N HIS A 128 -17.03 9.80 -4.26
CA HIS A 128 -17.56 9.06 -5.42
C HIS A 128 -16.92 9.48 -6.75
N LEU A 129 -15.98 10.42 -6.75
CA LEU A 129 -15.27 10.81 -7.96
C LEU A 129 -14.53 9.59 -8.53
N PRO A 130 -14.68 9.29 -9.84
CA PRO A 130 -14.01 8.17 -10.47
C PRO A 130 -12.54 8.49 -10.72
N LEU A 131 -11.67 7.51 -10.44
CA LEU A 131 -10.22 7.57 -10.67
C LEU A 131 -9.80 6.43 -11.61
N PRO A 132 -8.97 6.71 -12.63
CA PRO A 132 -8.48 5.69 -13.53
C PRO A 132 -7.25 4.97 -12.94
N PHE A 133 -7.42 3.69 -12.60
CA PHE A 133 -6.30 2.84 -12.12
C PHE A 133 -5.72 1.95 -13.22
N GLY A 134 -6.41 1.84 -14.36
CA GLY A 134 -6.00 0.93 -15.41
C GLY A 134 -6.24 -0.55 -15.08
N PRO A 135 -5.92 -1.46 -16.02
CA PRO A 135 -6.07 -2.89 -15.78
C PRO A 135 -5.17 -3.36 -14.61
N PRO A 136 -5.61 -4.37 -13.82
CA PRO A 136 -6.89 -5.07 -13.92
C PRO A 136 -8.05 -4.38 -13.16
N ILE A 137 -7.79 -3.34 -12.38
CA ILE A 137 -8.77 -2.71 -11.48
C ILE A 137 -9.76 -1.81 -12.24
N GLY A 138 -9.30 -1.12 -13.29
CA GLY A 138 -10.12 -0.21 -14.08
C GLY A 138 -10.39 1.13 -13.39
N TRP A 139 -11.65 1.55 -13.36
CA TRP A 139 -12.07 2.78 -12.71
C TRP A 139 -12.57 2.49 -11.30
N VAL A 140 -12.06 3.20 -10.31
CA VAL A 140 -12.49 3.10 -8.92
C VAL A 140 -12.98 4.43 -8.38
N PRO A 141 -13.94 4.46 -7.45
CA PRO A 141 -14.28 5.70 -6.77
C PRO A 141 -13.16 6.11 -5.79
N LEU A 142 -12.97 7.42 -5.60
CA LEU A 142 -11.95 7.96 -4.67
C LEU A 142 -12.03 7.32 -3.26
N LYS A 143 -13.23 6.93 -2.80
CA LYS A 143 -13.39 6.23 -1.51
C LYS A 143 -12.58 4.94 -1.43
N TYR A 144 -12.29 4.27 -2.54
CA TYR A 144 -11.43 3.09 -2.57
C TYR A 144 -10.03 3.42 -2.05
N LEU A 145 -9.42 4.49 -2.57
CA LEU A 145 -8.12 4.96 -2.07
C LEU A 145 -8.19 5.38 -0.61
N LEU A 146 -9.19 6.20 -0.27
CA LEU A 146 -9.32 6.77 1.06
C LEU A 146 -9.56 5.72 2.15
N ASP A 147 -10.33 4.67 1.85
CA ASP A 147 -10.71 3.67 2.84
C ASP A 147 -9.71 2.49 2.88
N VAL A 148 -9.13 2.09 1.74
CA VAL A 148 -8.30 0.89 1.65
C VAL A 148 -6.95 1.13 0.98
N GLY A 149 -6.92 1.74 -0.20
CA GLY A 149 -5.73 1.82 -1.05
C GLY A 149 -4.54 2.44 -0.34
N PHE A 150 -4.68 3.61 0.27
CA PHE A 150 -3.58 4.26 0.97
C PHE A 150 -3.06 3.49 2.21
N THR A 151 -3.92 2.71 2.85
CA THR A 151 -3.47 1.87 3.98
C THR A 151 -2.67 0.68 3.48
N ARG A 152 -3.12 0.06 2.38
CA ARG A 152 -2.39 -1.04 1.73
C ARG A 152 -1.05 -0.57 1.16
N ASP A 153 -0.98 0.63 0.61
CA ASP A 153 0.25 1.26 0.11
C ASP A 153 1.30 1.37 1.21
N VAL A 154 0.96 1.96 2.36
CA VAL A 154 1.87 2.04 3.52
C VAL A 154 2.26 0.64 4.02
N TRP A 155 1.30 -0.29 4.09
CA TRP A 155 1.52 -1.66 4.52
C TRP A 155 2.46 -2.43 3.57
N ALA A 156 2.28 -2.31 2.25
CA ALA A 156 3.15 -2.91 1.26
C ALA A 156 4.58 -2.35 1.38
N HIS A 157 4.70 -1.05 1.61
CA HIS A 157 6.00 -0.42 1.83
C HIS A 157 6.65 -0.82 3.17
N ARG A 158 5.87 -1.16 4.20
CA ARG A 158 6.41 -1.77 5.41
C ARG A 158 7.00 -3.15 5.13
N ILE A 159 6.37 -3.95 4.25
CA ILE A 159 6.94 -5.21 3.75
C ILE A 159 8.25 -4.94 3.01
N ASP A 160 8.26 -3.99 2.07
CA ASP A 160 9.45 -3.63 1.28
C ASP A 160 10.65 -3.26 2.17
N VAL A 161 10.43 -2.48 3.23
CA VAL A 161 11.47 -2.10 4.19
C VAL A 161 11.98 -3.33 4.94
N CYS A 162 11.10 -4.19 5.45
CA CYS A 162 11.51 -5.40 6.17
C CYS A 162 12.32 -6.34 5.26
N VAL A 163 11.90 -6.52 4.01
CA VAL A 163 12.64 -7.34 3.02
C VAL A 163 14.02 -6.72 2.73
N ALA A 164 14.09 -5.42 2.47
CA ALA A 164 15.32 -4.71 2.15
C ALA A 164 16.35 -4.78 3.29
N THR A 165 15.89 -4.71 4.53
CA THR A 165 16.75 -4.67 5.71
C THR A 165 17.00 -6.05 6.35
N GLY A 166 16.31 -7.09 5.86
CA GLY A 166 16.36 -8.44 6.45
C GLY A 166 15.72 -8.52 7.84
N ARG A 167 14.89 -7.54 8.22
CA ARG A 167 14.20 -7.54 9.51
C ARG A 167 12.95 -8.39 9.45
N GLU A 168 12.67 -9.09 10.55
CA GLU A 168 11.42 -9.80 10.73
C GLU A 168 10.27 -8.79 10.87
N MET A 169 9.23 -8.96 10.06
CA MET A 169 8.03 -8.13 10.13
C MET A 169 7.13 -8.61 11.27
N HIS A 170 6.85 -7.74 12.23
CA HIS A 170 5.86 -8.05 13.26
C HIS A 170 4.44 -8.10 12.67
N LEU A 171 3.92 -9.31 12.53
CA LEU A 171 2.60 -9.58 11.94
C LEU A 171 1.59 -9.99 13.00
N THR A 172 0.36 -9.52 12.85
CA THR A 172 -0.78 -9.91 13.68
C THR A 172 -1.99 -10.29 12.83
N SER A 173 -2.81 -11.22 13.34
CA SER A 173 -4.03 -11.63 12.63
C SER A 173 -5.05 -10.51 12.51
N ASP A 174 -5.17 -9.67 13.54
CA ASP A 174 -6.20 -8.64 13.63
C ASP A 174 -5.92 -7.44 12.73
N HIS A 175 -4.66 -7.13 12.48
CA HIS A 175 -4.24 -6.06 11.56
C HIS A 175 -3.82 -6.61 10.20
N ASP A 176 -2.69 -7.32 10.16
CA ASP A 176 -2.10 -7.79 8.90
C ASP A 176 -2.97 -8.86 8.24
N GLY A 177 -3.48 -9.82 9.03
CA GLY A 177 -4.40 -10.85 8.55
C GLY A 177 -5.71 -10.26 8.03
N ARG A 178 -6.18 -9.15 8.60
CA ARG A 178 -7.36 -8.45 8.12
C ARG A 178 -7.13 -7.75 6.77
N LEU A 179 -5.96 -7.13 6.58
CA LEU A 179 -5.56 -6.56 5.29
C LEU A 179 -5.43 -7.63 4.21
N VAL A 180 -4.76 -8.75 4.55
CA VAL A 180 -4.62 -9.90 3.64
C VAL A 180 -6.00 -10.46 3.25
N ALA A 181 -6.91 -10.62 4.20
CA ALA A 181 -8.27 -11.11 3.92
C ALA A 181 -9.05 -10.19 2.97
N ASP A 182 -8.90 -8.87 3.09
CA ASP A 182 -9.51 -7.91 2.18
C ASP A 182 -8.86 -7.94 0.77
N ILE A 183 -7.54 -8.13 0.71
CA ILE A 183 -6.79 -8.35 -0.54
C ILE A 183 -7.29 -9.61 -1.25
N VAL A 184 -7.41 -10.73 -0.54
CA VAL A 184 -7.94 -11.98 -1.10
C VAL A 184 -9.35 -11.79 -1.64
N ALA A 185 -10.23 -11.10 -0.91
CA ALA A 185 -11.60 -10.85 -1.35
C ALA A 185 -11.65 -10.01 -2.64
N GLU A 186 -10.79 -9.00 -2.77
CA GLU A 186 -10.70 -8.18 -3.97
C GLU A 186 -10.14 -8.97 -5.15
N TRP A 187 -9.00 -9.62 -4.97
CA TRP A 187 -8.35 -10.46 -5.96
C TRP A 187 -9.31 -11.54 -6.50
N ALA A 188 -10.01 -12.24 -5.60
CA ALA A 188 -11.02 -13.23 -5.97
C ALA A 188 -12.16 -12.64 -6.82
N SER A 189 -12.56 -11.41 -6.53
CA SER A 189 -13.63 -10.72 -7.29
C SER A 189 -13.18 -10.31 -8.70
N ILE A 190 -11.88 -10.04 -8.89
CA ILE A 190 -11.31 -9.62 -10.17
C ILE A 190 -11.16 -10.81 -11.12
N HIS A 191 -10.55 -11.92 -10.67
CA HIS A 191 -10.30 -13.07 -11.55
C HIS A 191 -11.51 -13.99 -11.69
N GLY A 192 -12.38 -14.08 -10.68
CA GLY A 192 -13.63 -14.87 -10.72
C GLY A 192 -13.45 -16.38 -10.85
N GLN A 193 -12.22 -16.90 -10.83
CA GLN A 193 -11.91 -18.32 -10.94
C GLN A 193 -12.14 -19.06 -9.62
N PRO A 194 -12.44 -20.37 -9.65
CA PRO A 194 -12.46 -21.20 -8.45
C PRO A 194 -11.07 -21.31 -7.83
N PHE A 195 -10.99 -21.26 -6.49
CA PHE A 195 -9.74 -21.45 -5.76
C PHE A 195 -9.94 -22.01 -4.35
N GLU A 196 -8.91 -22.67 -3.85
CA GLU A 196 -8.68 -23.00 -2.45
C GLU A 196 -7.32 -22.45 -2.06
N LEU A 197 -7.26 -21.45 -1.17
CA LEU A 197 -6.06 -20.74 -0.77
C LEU A 197 -5.82 -20.96 0.72
N ILE A 198 -4.65 -21.50 1.05
CA ILE A 198 -4.15 -21.63 2.41
C ILE A 198 -2.96 -20.70 2.52
N LEU A 199 -3.14 -19.60 3.24
CA LEU A 199 -2.09 -18.67 3.54
C LEU A 199 -1.50 -18.97 4.92
N GLU A 200 -0.21 -19.24 4.96
CA GLU A 200 0.54 -19.52 6.18
C GLU A 200 0.99 -18.25 6.90
N GLY A 201 1.44 -18.41 8.14
CA GLY A 201 1.93 -17.32 8.99
C GLY A 201 0.84 -16.56 9.76
N PRO A 202 1.26 -15.58 10.61
CA PRO A 202 0.32 -14.85 11.48
C PRO A 202 -0.72 -13.99 10.75
N ALA A 203 -0.40 -13.55 9.52
CA ALA A 203 -1.31 -12.83 8.64
C ALA A 203 -2.13 -13.77 7.74
N GLY A 204 -1.96 -15.07 7.88
CA GLY A 204 -2.57 -16.08 7.04
C GLY A 204 -4.01 -16.42 7.36
N GLY A 205 -4.52 -17.41 6.63
CA GLY A 205 -5.87 -17.92 6.79
C GLY A 205 -6.24 -18.88 5.67
N LYS A 206 -7.49 -19.42 5.73
CA LYS A 206 -8.03 -20.31 4.70
C LYS A 206 -9.17 -19.62 3.97
N PHE A 207 -9.04 -19.55 2.66
CA PHE A 207 -9.98 -18.85 1.78
C PHE A 207 -10.38 -19.78 0.63
N SER A 208 -11.64 -19.75 0.24
CA SER A 208 -12.11 -20.46 -0.94
C SER A 208 -13.42 -19.85 -1.42
N ASN A 209 -13.67 -19.93 -2.71
CA ASN A 209 -14.95 -19.53 -3.29
C ASN A 209 -15.74 -20.69 -3.89
N ARG A 210 -15.10 -21.80 -4.30
CA ARG A 210 -15.71 -23.03 -4.82
C ARG A 210 -14.81 -24.24 -4.53
N ALA A 211 -15.42 -25.43 -4.44
CA ALA A 211 -14.73 -26.66 -4.01
C ALA A 211 -13.83 -27.31 -5.07
N ASP A 212 -13.91 -26.87 -6.34
CA ASP A 212 -13.19 -27.43 -7.50
C ASP A 212 -12.09 -26.51 -8.01
N GLY A 213 -11.64 -25.58 -7.16
CA GLY A 213 -10.64 -24.59 -7.52
C GLY A 213 -9.19 -25.09 -7.44
N GLU A 214 -8.30 -24.35 -8.11
CA GLU A 214 -6.87 -24.52 -7.93
C GLU A 214 -6.50 -24.34 -6.45
N ARG A 215 -5.73 -25.29 -5.91
CA ARG A 215 -5.25 -25.20 -4.53
C ARG A 215 -3.86 -24.57 -4.50
N VAL A 216 -3.74 -23.53 -3.69
CA VAL A 216 -2.48 -22.83 -3.42
C VAL A 216 -2.22 -22.84 -1.92
N ASP A 217 -0.99 -23.21 -1.54
CA ASP A 217 -0.51 -23.28 -0.16
C ASP A 217 0.80 -22.48 -0.11
N ILE A 218 0.82 -21.31 0.56
CA ILE A 218 1.90 -20.33 0.47
C ILE A 218 1.88 -19.39 1.69
N ASP A 219 3.02 -18.79 2.03
CA ASP A 219 3.10 -17.73 3.05
C ASP A 219 2.25 -16.50 2.65
N ALA A 220 1.59 -15.87 3.62
CA ALA A 220 0.68 -14.74 3.37
C ALA A 220 1.38 -13.51 2.79
N ILE A 221 2.61 -13.24 3.21
CA ILE A 221 3.39 -12.10 2.70
C ILE A 221 3.94 -12.41 1.31
N GLU A 222 4.37 -13.65 1.07
CA GLU A 222 4.79 -14.07 -0.26
C GLU A 222 3.64 -13.98 -1.27
N PHE A 223 2.42 -14.41 -0.91
CA PHE A 223 1.21 -14.24 -1.71
C PHE A 223 1.01 -12.77 -2.11
N VAL A 224 1.08 -11.85 -1.16
CA VAL A 224 0.89 -10.42 -1.42
C VAL A 224 1.99 -9.84 -2.31
N ARG A 225 3.24 -10.25 -2.12
CA ARG A 225 4.37 -9.84 -2.95
C ARG A 225 4.24 -10.32 -4.39
N ILE A 226 3.67 -11.51 -4.60
CA ILE A 226 3.34 -12.01 -5.95
C ILE A 226 2.25 -11.16 -6.58
N LEU A 227 1.13 -10.93 -5.89
CA LEU A 227 0.02 -10.16 -6.46
C LEU A 227 0.41 -8.73 -6.82
N SER A 228 1.27 -8.11 -6.03
CA SER A 228 1.77 -6.76 -6.26
C SER A 228 2.91 -6.67 -7.30
N GLY A 229 3.32 -7.80 -7.88
CA GLY A 229 4.35 -7.85 -8.92
C GLY A 229 5.80 -7.80 -8.42
N ARG A 230 6.01 -7.89 -7.11
CA ARG A 230 7.36 -7.99 -6.50
C ARG A 230 8.00 -9.35 -6.70
N LEU A 231 7.19 -10.39 -6.83
CA LEU A 231 7.60 -11.75 -7.16
C LEU A 231 6.83 -12.28 -8.37
N PRO A 232 7.40 -13.23 -9.14
CA PRO A 232 6.70 -13.84 -10.26
C PRO A 232 5.55 -14.73 -9.77
N GLY A 233 4.36 -14.63 -10.41
CA GLY A 233 3.21 -15.48 -10.15
C GLY A 233 2.99 -16.53 -11.24
N ALA A 234 2.45 -17.70 -10.87
CA ALA A 234 2.06 -18.77 -11.78
C ALA A 234 0.64 -19.26 -11.46
N GLY A 235 -0.02 -19.95 -12.42
CA GLY A 235 -1.38 -20.44 -12.24
C GLY A 235 -2.33 -19.31 -11.89
N ILE A 236 -3.17 -19.51 -10.90
CA ILE A 236 -4.11 -18.49 -10.43
C ILE A 236 -3.42 -17.24 -9.84
N LEU A 237 -2.18 -17.37 -9.33
CA LEU A 237 -1.39 -16.25 -8.82
C LEU A 237 -0.86 -15.33 -9.93
N SER A 238 -1.04 -15.65 -11.20
CA SER A 238 -0.71 -14.77 -12.32
C SER A 238 -1.69 -13.59 -12.50
N TYR A 239 -2.82 -13.58 -11.78
CA TYR A 239 -3.74 -12.44 -11.75
C TYR A 239 -3.22 -11.38 -10.78
N PRO A 240 -2.67 -10.25 -11.27
CA PRO A 240 -2.08 -9.23 -10.39
C PRO A 240 -3.16 -8.41 -9.68
N LEU A 241 -2.79 -7.89 -8.53
CA LEU A 241 -3.53 -6.85 -7.81
C LEU A 241 -2.55 -5.77 -7.38
N PRO A 242 -2.55 -4.59 -8.00
CA PRO A 242 -1.73 -3.45 -7.57
C PRO A 242 -2.08 -3.03 -6.13
N LEU A 243 -1.07 -2.93 -5.28
CA LEU A 243 -1.17 -2.59 -3.86
C LEU A 243 -0.37 -1.34 -3.58
#